data_823423aef2c26171f792c0d0fa70743f
#
_entry.id   823423aef2c26171f792c0d0fa70743f
#
_cell.length_a   1.000
_cell.length_b   1.000
_cell.length_c   1.000
_cell.angle_alpha   90.00
_cell.angle_beta   90.00
_cell.angle_gamma   90.00
#
_symmetry.space_group_name_H-M   'P 1'
#
loop_
_entity.id
_entity.type
_entity.pdbx_description
1 polymer ?
#
loop_
_entity_poly.entity_id
_entity_poly.type
_entity_poly.pdbx_seq_one_letter_code
_entity_poly.pdbx_strand_id
1 'polypeptide(L)'
;MAVPVLTYHSMNVGGNDYVNNDHVALREDLALIHALGWRIMPLHRVAQLQLAGRVEVLEKTLAICFDDGSNWDWYDIEHHLHGLQRGFAGILHDFRAQTCRDDVHATSFVIAGPDERSELDVTCMLGRGWWTDEWWREAWMNGIAIENHSWDHNHDTLRKTAQRGGRKGDFRWIDTYEECDIEIRRAADYIDQRVGRPACRLFAYPYGHCSDYLADFYLPVYTARHRQQAAFTTVGGPVKNSDGPWRLPRYVCGGHWASPDELESILRDSQAGVRT
;
A
#
# COMPACT_ATOMS: atom_id res chain seq x y z
N MET A 1 -11.80 12.41 -15.51
CA MET A 1 -11.18 11.08 -15.30
C MET A 1 -10.72 10.98 -13.86
N ALA A 2 -10.58 9.78 -13.37
CA ALA A 2 -10.13 9.50 -12.04
C ALA A 2 -9.15 8.32 -12.07
N VAL A 3 -8.22 8.23 -11.11
CA VAL A 3 -7.15 7.24 -11.11
C VAL A 3 -7.42 6.17 -10.05
N PRO A 4 -7.74 4.92 -10.43
CA PRO A 4 -7.82 3.84 -9.47
C PRO A 4 -6.44 3.52 -8.89
N VAL A 5 -6.40 3.29 -7.58
CA VAL A 5 -5.24 2.79 -6.84
C VAL A 5 -5.60 1.41 -6.32
N LEU A 6 -4.87 0.40 -6.79
CA LEU A 6 -5.10 -1.00 -6.48
C LEU A 6 -4.16 -1.45 -5.36
N THR A 7 -4.71 -2.05 -4.32
CA THR A 7 -3.96 -2.49 -3.13
C THR A 7 -4.02 -4.00 -2.99
N TYR A 8 -2.87 -4.63 -2.77
CA TYR A 8 -2.71 -6.06 -2.50
C TYR A 8 -1.97 -6.28 -1.18
N HIS A 9 -2.17 -7.45 -0.58
CA HIS A 9 -1.46 -7.88 0.63
C HIS A 9 -0.73 -9.18 0.36
N SER A 10 0.59 -9.16 0.33
CA SER A 10 1.38 -10.35 0.01
C SER A 10 1.22 -11.51 1.01
N MET A 11 0.71 -11.23 2.21
CA MET A 11 0.39 -12.25 3.21
C MET A 11 -0.94 -12.96 2.96
N ASN A 12 -1.78 -12.49 2.05
CA ASN A 12 -3.04 -13.13 1.69
C ASN A 12 -2.79 -14.36 0.81
N VAL A 13 -2.44 -15.49 1.46
CA VAL A 13 -2.22 -16.78 0.82
C VAL A 13 -3.04 -17.84 1.55
N GLY A 14 -4.33 -17.91 1.23
CA GLY A 14 -5.27 -18.92 1.74
C GLY A 14 -5.48 -20.11 0.78
N GLY A 15 -4.84 -20.08 -0.40
CA GLY A 15 -4.95 -21.10 -1.45
C GLY A 15 -4.03 -20.76 -2.61
N ASN A 16 -4.29 -21.41 -3.78
CA ASN A 16 -3.58 -21.14 -5.03
C ASN A 16 -4.53 -20.62 -6.14
N ASP A 17 -5.69 -20.12 -5.75
CA ASP A 17 -6.69 -19.56 -6.64
C ASP A 17 -6.75 -18.03 -6.49
N TYR A 18 -7.22 -17.35 -7.52
CA TYR A 18 -7.35 -15.88 -7.56
C TYR A 18 -8.00 -15.30 -6.29
N VAL A 19 -9.12 -15.86 -5.85
CA VAL A 19 -9.92 -15.36 -4.71
C VAL A 19 -9.19 -15.46 -3.37
N ASN A 20 -8.25 -16.40 -3.26
CA ASN A 20 -7.60 -16.75 -1.99
C ASN A 20 -6.11 -16.38 -1.94
N ASN A 21 -5.58 -15.73 -2.99
CA ASN A 21 -4.14 -15.52 -3.10
C ASN A 21 -3.83 -14.26 -3.92
N ASP A 22 -3.38 -13.22 -3.23
CA ASP A 22 -3.06 -11.95 -3.89
C ASP A 22 -1.87 -12.06 -4.87
N HIS A 23 -1.00 -13.09 -4.76
CA HIS A 23 0.06 -13.33 -5.75
C HIS A 23 -0.52 -13.84 -7.08
N VAL A 24 -1.56 -14.68 -7.00
CA VAL A 24 -2.29 -15.14 -8.18
C VAL A 24 -3.09 -13.99 -8.77
N ALA A 25 -3.82 -13.25 -7.92
CA ALA A 25 -4.62 -12.10 -8.34
C ALA A 25 -3.75 -11.02 -9.01
N LEU A 26 -2.64 -10.61 -8.40
CA LEU A 26 -1.74 -9.61 -8.98
C LEU A 26 -1.23 -10.00 -10.37
N ARG A 27 -0.85 -11.27 -10.56
CA ARG A 27 -0.36 -11.77 -11.86
C ARG A 27 -1.44 -11.71 -12.94
N GLU A 28 -2.66 -12.13 -12.61
CA GLU A 28 -3.79 -12.13 -13.56
C GLU A 28 -4.28 -10.70 -13.84
N ASP A 29 -4.34 -9.85 -12.82
CA ASP A 29 -4.73 -8.45 -12.96
C ASP A 29 -3.73 -7.66 -13.82
N LEU A 30 -2.43 -7.91 -13.69
CA LEU A 30 -1.41 -7.31 -14.56
C LEU A 30 -1.63 -7.69 -16.02
N ALA A 31 -1.98 -8.96 -16.30
CA ALA A 31 -2.31 -9.41 -17.65
C ALA A 31 -3.56 -8.69 -18.20
N LEU A 32 -4.62 -8.54 -17.38
CA LEU A 32 -5.82 -7.78 -17.72
C LEU A 32 -5.52 -6.30 -17.98
N ILE A 33 -4.77 -5.66 -17.07
CA ILE A 33 -4.34 -4.25 -17.18
C ILE A 33 -3.60 -4.02 -18.52
N HIS A 34 -2.73 -4.95 -18.90
CA HIS A 34 -2.01 -4.89 -20.16
C HIS A 34 -2.95 -5.06 -21.36
N ALA A 35 -3.82 -6.07 -21.34
CA ALA A 35 -4.78 -6.33 -22.42
C ALA A 35 -5.74 -5.17 -22.67
N LEU A 36 -6.14 -4.46 -21.60
CA LEU A 36 -7.00 -3.28 -21.67
C LEU A 36 -6.24 -1.97 -22.04
N GLY A 37 -4.91 -2.03 -22.15
CA GLY A 37 -4.06 -0.90 -22.51
C GLY A 37 -3.97 0.19 -21.43
N TRP A 38 -4.05 -0.21 -20.15
CA TRP A 38 -3.84 0.69 -19.02
C TRP A 38 -2.36 0.89 -18.72
N ARG A 39 -2.01 2.10 -18.25
CA ARG A 39 -0.65 2.44 -17.78
C ARG A 39 -0.57 2.35 -16.28
N ILE A 40 0.59 1.91 -15.77
CA ILE A 40 0.86 1.85 -14.33
C ILE A 40 1.78 3.03 -14.00
N MET A 41 1.29 3.94 -13.17
CA MET A 41 2.01 5.15 -12.76
C MET A 41 2.53 5.00 -11.32
N PRO A 42 3.73 5.55 -11.00
CA PRO A 42 4.17 5.64 -9.61
C PRO A 42 3.14 6.38 -8.74
N LEU A 43 2.78 5.82 -7.59
CA LEU A 43 1.73 6.38 -6.72
C LEU A 43 2.05 7.81 -6.25
N HIS A 44 3.33 8.12 -5.96
CA HIS A 44 3.74 9.47 -5.61
C HIS A 44 3.44 10.48 -6.74
N ARG A 45 3.49 10.03 -8.00
CA ARG A 45 3.15 10.89 -9.14
C ARG A 45 1.65 11.15 -9.23
N VAL A 46 0.83 10.13 -8.91
CA VAL A 46 -0.63 10.30 -8.79
C VAL A 46 -0.95 11.33 -7.71
N ALA A 47 -0.34 11.20 -6.53
CA ALA A 47 -0.52 12.15 -5.42
C ALA A 47 -0.10 13.58 -5.80
N GLN A 48 1.05 13.76 -6.47
CA GLN A 48 1.49 15.08 -6.95
C GLN A 48 0.52 15.70 -7.95
N LEU A 49 -0.02 14.90 -8.87
CA LEU A 49 -0.99 15.39 -9.86
C LEU A 49 -2.33 15.72 -9.21
N GLN A 50 -2.73 14.95 -8.20
CA GLN A 50 -3.93 15.23 -7.40
C GLN A 50 -3.80 16.58 -6.67
N LEU A 51 -2.69 16.81 -5.98
CA LEU A 51 -2.39 18.09 -5.32
C LEU A 51 -2.36 19.27 -6.30
N ALA A 52 -1.96 19.03 -7.55
CA ALA A 52 -1.94 20.03 -8.61
C ALA A 52 -3.30 20.19 -9.33
N GLY A 53 -4.35 19.46 -8.93
CA GLY A 53 -5.65 19.48 -9.59
C GLY A 53 -5.62 18.92 -11.02
N ARG A 54 -4.74 17.98 -11.33
CA ARG A 54 -4.43 17.49 -12.69
C ARG A 54 -4.65 15.99 -12.89
N VAL A 55 -5.36 15.32 -12.01
CA VAL A 55 -5.63 13.87 -12.16
C VAL A 55 -6.53 13.58 -13.39
N GLU A 56 -7.40 14.50 -13.74
CA GLU A 56 -8.38 14.34 -14.82
C GLU A 56 -7.78 14.20 -16.22
N VAL A 57 -6.49 14.54 -16.41
CA VAL A 57 -5.81 14.36 -17.70
C VAL A 57 -5.21 12.96 -17.89
N LEU A 58 -5.34 12.09 -16.89
CA LEU A 58 -4.75 10.75 -16.88
C LEU A 58 -5.73 9.73 -17.47
N GLU A 59 -5.66 9.52 -18.78
CA GLU A 59 -6.43 8.45 -19.44
C GLU A 59 -5.82 7.07 -19.17
N LYS A 60 -6.68 6.06 -18.91
CA LYS A 60 -6.28 4.67 -18.69
C LYS A 60 -5.01 4.55 -17.83
N THR A 61 -5.01 5.23 -16.70
CA THR A 61 -3.87 5.23 -15.78
C THR A 61 -4.32 4.76 -14.41
N LEU A 62 -3.54 3.88 -13.81
CA LEU A 62 -3.75 3.39 -12.44
C LEU A 62 -2.43 3.39 -11.67
N ALA A 63 -2.49 3.17 -10.36
CA ALA A 63 -1.33 2.87 -9.53
C ALA A 63 -1.54 1.56 -8.78
N ILE A 64 -0.43 0.89 -8.44
CA ILE A 64 -0.41 -0.35 -7.66
C ILE A 64 0.33 -0.10 -6.36
N CYS A 65 -0.20 -0.59 -5.25
CA CYS A 65 0.47 -0.60 -3.96
C CYS A 65 0.25 -1.92 -3.22
N PHE A 66 1.11 -2.15 -2.24
CA PHE A 66 1.09 -3.28 -1.34
C PHE A 66 1.05 -2.73 0.09
N ASP A 67 0.32 -3.38 0.99
CA ASP A 67 0.29 -2.99 2.40
C ASP A 67 1.07 -4.00 3.26
N ASP A 68 1.41 -3.59 4.49
CA ASP A 68 2.12 -4.29 5.54
C ASP A 68 3.63 -4.48 5.35
N GLY A 69 4.12 -4.66 4.13
CA GLY A 69 5.55 -4.73 3.83
C GLY A 69 6.23 -5.98 4.34
N SER A 70 5.61 -7.15 4.19
CA SER A 70 6.26 -8.42 4.49
C SER A 70 7.36 -8.75 3.47
N ASN A 71 8.22 -9.71 3.79
CA ASN A 71 9.26 -10.18 2.87
C ASN A 71 8.71 -10.74 1.56
N TRP A 72 7.42 -11.09 1.52
CA TRP A 72 6.75 -11.61 0.32
C TRP A 72 6.46 -10.52 -0.73
N ASP A 73 6.57 -9.26 -0.36
CA ASP A 73 6.59 -8.17 -1.33
C ASP A 73 7.83 -8.25 -2.24
N TRP A 74 8.93 -8.83 -1.72
CA TRP A 74 10.22 -8.84 -2.42
C TRP A 74 10.72 -10.23 -2.80
N TYR A 75 10.73 -11.19 -1.85
CA TYR A 75 11.26 -12.54 -2.04
C TYR A 75 10.19 -13.55 -2.45
N ASP A 76 10.61 -14.56 -3.20
CA ASP A 76 9.86 -15.80 -3.34
C ASP A 76 9.90 -16.57 -2.03
N ILE A 77 8.78 -17.08 -1.56
CA ILE A 77 8.69 -17.75 -0.25
C ILE A 77 7.96 -19.08 -0.37
N GLU A 78 8.56 -20.13 0.23
CA GLU A 78 7.93 -21.44 0.36
C GLU A 78 6.86 -21.40 1.46
N HIS A 79 5.60 -21.27 1.06
CA HIS A 79 4.48 -21.30 2.00
C HIS A 79 4.21 -22.72 2.46
N HIS A 80 4.08 -22.92 3.78
CA HIS A 80 4.02 -24.25 4.42
C HIS A 80 2.84 -25.13 3.98
N LEU A 81 1.74 -24.55 3.46
CA LEU A 81 0.56 -25.26 2.96
C LEU A 81 0.38 -25.18 1.45
N HIS A 82 0.85 -24.09 0.82
CA HIS A 82 0.50 -23.75 -0.56
C HIS A 82 1.70 -23.75 -1.52
N GLY A 83 2.89 -24.20 -1.04
CA GLY A 83 4.11 -24.33 -1.83
C GLY A 83 4.75 -22.98 -2.16
N LEU A 84 5.58 -22.95 -3.18
CA LEU A 84 6.32 -21.75 -3.56
C LEU A 84 5.39 -20.66 -4.06
N GLN A 85 5.45 -19.50 -3.41
CA GLN A 85 4.78 -18.28 -3.83
C GLN A 85 5.82 -17.33 -4.45
N ARG A 86 5.57 -16.91 -5.69
CA ARG A 86 6.38 -15.89 -6.36
C ARG A 86 6.18 -14.56 -5.67
N GLY A 87 7.23 -13.90 -5.14
CA GLY A 87 7.13 -12.59 -4.52
C GLY A 87 6.57 -11.52 -5.47
N PHE A 88 5.92 -10.48 -4.92
CA PHE A 88 5.31 -9.42 -5.74
C PHE A 88 6.32 -8.76 -6.68
N ALA A 89 7.53 -8.46 -6.19
CA ALA A 89 8.62 -7.94 -7.02
C ALA A 89 8.97 -8.88 -8.18
N GLY A 90 9.00 -10.19 -7.92
CA GLY A 90 9.22 -11.20 -8.93
C GLY A 90 8.11 -11.23 -10.00
N ILE A 91 6.85 -11.12 -9.58
CA ILE A 91 5.69 -11.04 -10.49
C ILE A 91 5.79 -9.79 -11.38
N LEU A 92 6.13 -8.64 -10.82
CA LEU A 92 6.33 -7.40 -11.58
C LEU A 92 7.50 -7.51 -12.56
N HIS A 93 8.60 -8.16 -12.15
CA HIS A 93 9.76 -8.40 -13.02
C HIS A 93 9.39 -9.31 -14.20
N ASP A 94 8.70 -10.42 -13.93
CA ASP A 94 8.27 -11.37 -14.95
C ASP A 94 7.31 -10.70 -15.95
N PHE A 95 6.40 -9.87 -15.45
CA PHE A 95 5.48 -9.09 -16.27
C PHE A 95 6.21 -8.09 -17.18
N ARG A 96 7.21 -7.36 -16.66
CA ARG A 96 8.07 -6.48 -17.50
C ARG A 96 8.76 -7.25 -18.62
N ALA A 97 9.35 -8.40 -18.30
CA ALA A 97 10.06 -9.23 -19.27
C ALA A 97 9.15 -9.78 -20.37
N GLN A 98 7.93 -10.20 -20.01
CA GLN A 98 6.95 -10.75 -20.94
C GLN A 98 6.33 -9.70 -21.87
N THR A 99 6.11 -8.48 -21.36
CA THR A 99 5.39 -7.44 -22.09
C THR A 99 6.28 -6.34 -22.68
N CYS A 100 7.58 -6.36 -22.35
CA CYS A 100 8.54 -5.31 -22.71
C CYS A 100 8.10 -3.91 -22.24
N ARG A 101 7.36 -3.81 -21.12
CA ARG A 101 6.90 -2.54 -20.54
C ARG A 101 7.93 -2.01 -19.55
N ASP A 102 8.15 -0.72 -19.59
CA ASP A 102 9.01 0.04 -18.66
C ASP A 102 8.20 0.85 -17.61
N ASP A 103 6.88 0.99 -17.83
CA ASP A 103 5.96 1.73 -16.95
C ASP A 103 5.37 0.86 -15.82
N VAL A 104 6.10 -0.13 -15.33
CA VAL A 104 5.64 -1.01 -14.25
C VAL A 104 6.21 -0.52 -12.92
N HIS A 105 5.37 0.06 -12.10
CA HIS A 105 5.73 0.65 -10.81
C HIS A 105 4.83 0.10 -9.71
N ALA A 106 5.37 -0.02 -8.49
CA ALA A 106 4.57 -0.31 -7.31
C ALA A 106 5.07 0.50 -6.09
N THR A 107 4.24 0.56 -5.07
CA THR A 107 4.56 1.16 -3.78
C THR A 107 4.27 0.14 -2.69
N SER A 108 5.26 -0.22 -1.88
CA SER A 108 5.05 -1.01 -0.67
C SER A 108 4.95 -0.07 0.52
N PHE A 109 3.80 -0.07 1.19
CA PHE A 109 3.56 0.60 2.46
C PHE A 109 3.97 -0.34 3.58
N VAL A 110 5.01 0.01 4.32
CA VAL A 110 5.65 -0.88 5.27
C VAL A 110 5.40 -0.47 6.72
N ILE A 111 5.18 -1.45 7.60
CA ILE A 111 5.20 -1.25 9.05
C ILE A 111 6.65 -1.00 9.46
N ALA A 112 6.93 0.16 10.10
CA ALA A 112 8.29 0.62 10.30
C ALA A 112 8.99 0.02 11.52
N GLY A 113 8.28 -0.22 12.62
CA GLY A 113 8.86 -0.60 13.91
C GLY A 113 9.52 -1.98 13.88
N PRO A 114 10.85 -2.11 14.09
CA PRO A 114 11.55 -3.39 13.97
C PRO A 114 11.15 -4.41 15.05
N ASP A 115 10.93 -3.96 16.27
CA ASP A 115 10.51 -4.85 17.37
C ASP A 115 9.07 -5.32 17.13
N GLU A 116 8.21 -4.43 16.63
CA GLU A 116 6.82 -4.70 16.30
C GLU A 116 6.72 -5.69 15.14
N ARG A 117 7.49 -5.51 14.09
CA ARG A 117 7.56 -6.47 12.96
C ARG A 117 8.04 -7.84 13.43
N SER A 118 9.02 -7.90 14.34
CA SER A 118 9.47 -9.17 14.91
C SER A 118 8.38 -9.86 15.72
N GLU A 119 7.58 -9.11 16.48
CA GLU A 119 6.45 -9.65 17.22
C GLU A 119 5.31 -10.09 16.27
N LEU A 120 5.01 -9.30 15.25
CA LEU A 120 4.02 -9.65 14.22
C LEU A 120 4.45 -10.87 13.41
N ASP A 121 5.73 -11.02 13.10
CA ASP A 121 6.24 -12.23 12.44
C ASP A 121 5.91 -13.50 13.25
N VAL A 122 6.11 -13.45 14.57
CA VAL A 122 5.79 -14.57 15.45
C VAL A 122 4.29 -14.83 15.51
N THR A 123 3.47 -13.79 15.59
CA THR A 123 2.03 -13.92 15.81
C THR A 123 1.22 -14.15 14.54
N CYS A 124 1.69 -13.59 13.39
CA CYS A 124 0.97 -13.62 12.13
C CYS A 124 1.66 -14.46 11.05
N MET A 125 3.02 -14.64 11.10
CA MET A 125 3.83 -15.24 10.04
C MET A 125 4.66 -16.44 10.51
N LEU A 126 4.27 -17.11 11.58
CA LEU A 126 4.89 -18.33 12.12
C LEU A 126 6.30 -18.16 12.67
N GLY A 127 6.78 -16.95 12.91
CA GLY A 127 8.11 -16.67 13.46
C GLY A 127 9.27 -17.12 12.57
N ARG A 128 9.14 -16.99 11.27
CA ARG A 128 10.14 -17.44 10.29
C ARG A 128 11.06 -16.31 9.78
N GLY A 129 10.98 -15.13 10.36
CA GLY A 129 11.73 -13.97 9.92
C GLY A 129 11.26 -13.41 8.57
N TRP A 130 9.97 -13.49 8.31
CA TRP A 130 9.38 -13.02 7.05
C TRP A 130 8.92 -11.58 7.08
N TRP A 131 9.37 -10.80 8.08
CA TRP A 131 9.00 -9.39 8.21
C TRP A 131 10.21 -8.52 8.55
N THR A 132 11.21 -8.49 7.63
CA THR A 132 12.46 -7.75 7.78
C THR A 132 12.46 -6.49 6.91
N ASP A 133 13.49 -5.65 7.06
CA ASP A 133 13.67 -4.43 6.28
C ASP A 133 14.93 -4.46 5.39
N GLU A 134 15.59 -5.59 5.30
CA GLU A 134 16.85 -5.73 4.57
C GLU A 134 16.69 -5.48 3.06
N TRP A 135 15.51 -5.77 2.53
CA TRP A 135 15.19 -5.63 1.11
C TRP A 135 14.74 -4.21 0.70
N TRP A 136 14.38 -3.32 1.63
CA TRP A 136 13.77 -2.01 1.31
C TRP A 136 14.63 -1.15 0.41
N ARG A 137 15.93 -1.06 0.69
CA ARG A 137 16.86 -0.27 -0.13
C ARG A 137 16.99 -0.82 -1.55
N GLU A 138 17.07 -2.13 -1.69
CA GLU A 138 17.17 -2.79 -2.99
C GLU A 138 15.87 -2.64 -3.78
N ALA A 139 14.72 -2.85 -3.16
CA ALA A 139 13.40 -2.65 -3.76
C ALA A 139 13.24 -1.23 -4.30
N TRP A 140 13.63 -0.24 -3.49
CA TRP A 140 13.58 1.15 -3.90
C TRP A 140 14.49 1.43 -5.13
N MET A 141 15.69 0.89 -5.20
CA MET A 141 16.59 1.02 -6.36
C MET A 141 16.03 0.32 -7.61
N ASN A 142 15.15 -0.65 -7.45
CA ASN A 142 14.51 -1.39 -8.54
C ASN A 142 13.10 -0.90 -8.89
N GLY A 143 12.70 0.28 -8.42
CA GLY A 143 11.47 0.95 -8.83
C GLY A 143 10.23 0.59 -8.02
N ILE A 144 10.38 -0.06 -6.85
CA ILE A 144 9.33 -0.23 -5.85
C ILE A 144 9.55 0.82 -4.77
N ALA A 145 8.67 1.81 -4.67
CA ALA A 145 8.74 2.81 -3.62
C ALA A 145 8.44 2.17 -2.26
N ILE A 146 9.20 2.58 -1.23
CA ILE A 146 8.95 2.17 0.16
C ILE A 146 8.34 3.35 0.89
N GLU A 147 7.12 3.19 1.39
CA GLU A 147 6.32 4.25 1.97
C GLU A 147 5.73 3.83 3.32
N ASN A 148 5.11 4.73 4.03
CA ASN A 148 4.75 4.59 5.44
C ASN A 148 3.41 3.89 5.64
N HIS A 149 3.41 2.74 6.36
CA HIS A 149 2.22 2.07 6.89
C HIS A 149 2.17 2.10 8.42
N SER A 150 2.61 3.19 9.01
CA SER A 150 2.74 3.43 10.45
C SER A 150 3.94 2.76 11.14
N TRP A 151 4.10 3.06 12.43
CA TRP A 151 5.15 2.46 13.25
C TRP A 151 4.82 1.02 13.64
N ASP A 152 3.61 0.78 14.16
CA ASP A 152 3.23 -0.51 14.75
C ASP A 152 1.86 -1.04 14.24
N HIS A 153 1.27 -0.37 13.25
CA HIS A 153 -0.05 -0.71 12.70
C HIS A 153 -1.18 -0.62 13.75
N ASN A 154 -0.90 -0.20 14.97
CA ASN A 154 -1.79 -0.35 16.14
C ASN A 154 -2.39 -1.77 16.22
N HIS A 155 -1.58 -2.79 15.83
CA HIS A 155 -2.05 -4.16 15.65
C HIS A 155 -2.51 -4.78 16.97
N ASP A 156 -3.61 -5.51 16.95
CA ASP A 156 -4.26 -6.05 18.15
C ASP A 156 -3.44 -7.15 18.85
N THR A 157 -2.57 -7.85 18.13
CA THR A 157 -1.72 -8.91 18.72
C THR A 157 -0.47 -8.36 19.43
N LEU A 158 -0.07 -7.09 19.20
CA LEU A 158 1.13 -6.52 19.80
C LEU A 158 1.02 -6.32 21.31
N ARG A 159 1.96 -6.88 22.08
CA ARG A 159 1.96 -6.83 23.56
C ARG A 159 2.22 -5.43 24.09
N LYS A 160 3.19 -4.70 23.52
CA LYS A 160 3.54 -3.35 23.97
C LYS A 160 2.44 -2.32 23.77
N THR A 161 1.48 -2.59 22.89
CA THR A 161 0.27 -1.80 22.74
C THR A 161 -0.83 -2.24 23.69
N ALA A 162 -0.58 -3.20 24.59
CA ALA A 162 -1.55 -3.68 25.57
C ALA A 162 -2.12 -2.56 26.46
N GLN A 163 -1.30 -1.53 26.75
CA GLN A 163 -1.74 -0.36 27.51
C GLN A 163 -2.83 0.46 26.78
N ARG A 164 -2.97 0.32 25.48
CA ARG A 164 -4.07 0.91 24.71
C ARG A 164 -5.41 0.21 24.95
N GLY A 165 -5.42 -0.97 25.60
CA GLY A 165 -6.64 -1.72 25.90
C GLY A 165 -7.49 -1.97 24.67
N GLY A 166 -8.79 -1.64 24.72
CA GLY A 166 -9.72 -1.78 23.59
C GLY A 166 -9.47 -0.84 22.41
N ARG A 167 -8.46 0.02 22.47
CA ARG A 167 -8.06 0.92 21.37
C ARG A 167 -7.10 0.25 20.36
N LYS A 168 -6.67 -0.99 20.60
CA LYS A 168 -5.88 -1.79 19.66
C LYS A 168 -6.73 -2.30 18.49
N GLY A 169 -6.09 -2.58 17.36
CA GLY A 169 -6.77 -3.08 16.16
C GLY A 169 -7.67 -2.06 15.48
N ASP A 170 -7.49 -0.78 15.78
CA ASP A 170 -8.28 0.29 15.16
C ASP A 170 -7.49 1.60 15.13
N PHE A 171 -7.13 2.03 13.94
CA PHE A 171 -6.32 3.23 13.75
C PHE A 171 -7.11 4.55 13.98
N ARG A 172 -8.43 4.49 14.14
CA ARG A 172 -9.26 5.63 14.58
C ARG A 172 -8.93 6.11 16.00
N TRP A 173 -8.23 5.29 16.77
CA TRP A 173 -7.77 5.62 18.12
C TRP A 173 -6.38 6.29 18.17
N ILE A 174 -5.74 6.56 17.04
CA ILE A 174 -4.52 7.36 16.96
C ILE A 174 -4.94 8.83 16.88
N ASP A 175 -5.20 9.43 18.04
CA ASP A 175 -5.92 10.72 18.17
C ASP A 175 -5.22 11.74 19.06
N THR A 176 -3.96 11.49 19.45
CA THR A 176 -3.10 12.45 20.15
C THR A 176 -1.88 12.82 19.30
N TYR A 177 -1.26 13.97 19.62
CA TYR A 177 -0.04 14.41 18.93
C TYR A 177 1.08 13.38 19.04
N GLU A 178 1.30 12.85 20.25
CA GLU A 178 2.36 11.90 20.54
C GLU A 178 2.17 10.58 19.77
N GLU A 179 0.97 10.06 19.75
CA GLU A 179 0.65 8.85 18.97
C GLU A 179 0.84 9.10 17.48
N CYS A 180 0.29 10.19 16.94
CA CYS A 180 0.47 10.54 15.53
C CYS A 180 1.93 10.74 15.15
N ASP A 181 2.74 11.39 16.01
CA ASP A 181 4.17 11.64 15.76
C ASP A 181 4.97 10.33 15.72
N ILE A 182 4.60 9.34 16.55
CA ILE A 182 5.19 7.99 16.52
C ILE A 182 4.79 7.27 15.23
N GLU A 183 3.50 7.18 14.95
CA GLU A 183 2.98 6.39 13.83
C GLU A 183 3.36 6.98 12.46
N ILE A 184 3.51 8.29 12.36
CA ILE A 184 3.74 8.96 11.08
C ILE A 184 5.20 9.42 10.94
N ARG A 185 5.66 10.34 11.80
CA ARG A 185 6.98 10.95 11.64
C ARG A 185 8.11 9.97 11.97
N ARG A 186 8.04 9.32 13.15
CA ARG A 186 9.07 8.35 13.56
C ARG A 186 9.18 7.21 12.56
N ALA A 187 8.04 6.72 12.05
CA ALA A 187 8.01 5.69 11.02
C ALA A 187 8.69 6.16 9.73
N ALA A 188 8.34 7.37 9.24
CA ALA A 188 8.97 7.93 8.05
C ALA A 188 10.48 8.16 8.21
N ASP A 189 10.93 8.61 9.38
CA ASP A 189 12.35 8.80 9.68
C ASP A 189 13.12 7.48 9.64
N TYR A 190 12.53 6.42 10.20
CA TYR A 190 13.12 5.08 10.16
C TYR A 190 13.19 4.52 8.74
N ILE A 191 12.11 4.63 7.96
CA ILE A 191 12.08 4.20 6.56
C ILE A 191 13.15 4.93 5.76
N ASP A 192 13.24 6.26 5.87
CA ASP A 192 14.23 7.07 5.18
C ASP A 192 15.68 6.63 5.54
N GLN A 193 15.92 6.30 6.82
CA GLN A 193 17.20 5.79 7.27
C GLN A 193 17.54 4.42 6.64
N ARG A 194 16.58 3.50 6.58
CA ARG A 194 16.78 2.15 6.01
C ARG A 194 16.93 2.17 4.49
N VAL A 195 16.16 2.99 3.80
CA VAL A 195 16.32 3.22 2.35
C VAL A 195 17.60 3.98 2.03
N GLY A 196 18.09 4.79 2.97
CA GLY A 196 19.36 5.53 2.85
C GLY A 196 19.20 6.91 2.22
N ARG A 197 17.98 7.44 2.13
CA ARG A 197 17.66 8.79 1.62
C ARG A 197 16.25 9.21 2.03
N PRO A 198 15.94 10.53 2.05
CA PRO A 198 14.59 11.02 2.33
C PRO A 198 13.67 10.74 1.14
N ALA A 199 13.03 9.58 1.12
CA ALA A 199 12.16 9.10 0.06
C ALA A 199 10.69 8.95 0.48
N CYS A 200 10.43 8.63 1.77
CA CYS A 200 9.09 8.38 2.30
C CYS A 200 8.25 9.67 2.31
N ARG A 201 7.16 9.68 1.54
CA ARG A 201 6.30 10.85 1.31
C ARG A 201 4.81 10.55 1.35
N LEU A 202 4.44 9.28 1.36
CA LEU A 202 3.07 8.82 1.34
C LEU A 202 2.77 8.00 2.59
N PHE A 203 1.53 8.07 3.04
CA PHE A 203 1.04 7.30 4.17
C PHE A 203 -0.18 6.48 3.78
N ALA A 204 -0.25 5.21 4.16
CA ALA A 204 -1.45 4.41 4.08
C ALA A 204 -1.97 4.13 5.50
N TYR A 205 -3.24 4.44 5.74
CA TYR A 205 -3.85 4.18 7.03
C TYR A 205 -4.01 2.68 7.27
N PRO A 206 -3.47 2.12 8.37
CA PRO A 206 -3.80 0.77 8.80
C PRO A 206 -5.29 0.52 8.86
N TYR A 207 -5.74 -0.62 8.33
CA TYR A 207 -7.17 -0.98 8.19
C TYR A 207 -7.98 0.01 7.32
N GLY A 208 -7.36 1.00 6.71
CA GLY A 208 -8.03 2.13 6.06
C GLY A 208 -8.69 3.11 7.03
N HIS A 209 -8.50 2.95 8.33
CA HIS A 209 -9.11 3.77 9.38
C HIS A 209 -8.27 5.02 9.68
N CYS A 210 -8.92 6.14 9.93
CA CYS A 210 -8.26 7.36 10.43
C CYS A 210 -9.12 8.04 11.50
N SER A 211 -8.46 8.64 12.48
CA SER A 211 -9.12 9.61 13.37
C SER A 211 -9.24 10.97 12.66
N ASP A 212 -10.22 11.76 13.06
CA ASP A 212 -10.35 13.15 12.58
C ASP A 212 -9.14 13.99 13.03
N TYR A 213 -8.62 13.74 14.24
CA TYR A 213 -7.43 14.44 14.70
C TYR A 213 -6.22 14.18 13.77
N LEU A 214 -5.98 12.92 13.40
CA LEU A 214 -4.87 12.57 12.51
C LEU A 214 -5.04 13.17 11.11
N ALA A 215 -6.22 13.02 10.50
CA ALA A 215 -6.44 13.38 9.11
C ALA A 215 -6.73 14.87 8.89
N ASP A 216 -7.41 15.54 9.83
CA ASP A 216 -7.86 16.93 9.66
C ASP A 216 -7.01 17.94 10.43
N PHE A 217 -6.17 17.45 11.37
CA PHE A 217 -5.32 18.33 12.17
C PHE A 217 -3.85 17.97 12.06
N TYR A 218 -3.42 16.76 12.49
CA TYR A 218 -2.00 16.42 12.55
C TYR A 218 -1.33 16.46 11.17
N LEU A 219 -1.88 15.74 10.19
CA LEU A 219 -1.31 15.68 8.84
C LEU A 219 -1.27 17.05 8.15
N PRO A 220 -2.35 17.85 8.12
CA PRO A 220 -2.30 19.18 7.49
C PRO A 220 -1.36 20.18 8.21
N VAL A 221 -1.33 20.16 9.54
CA VAL A 221 -0.63 21.19 10.33
C VAL A 221 0.87 20.93 10.43
N TYR A 222 1.28 19.66 10.57
CA TYR A 222 2.68 19.30 10.83
C TYR A 222 3.42 18.77 9.62
N THR A 223 3.00 19.14 8.39
CA THR A 223 3.60 18.67 7.11
C THR A 223 5.10 18.88 7.03
N ALA A 224 5.62 20.02 7.50
CA ALA A 224 7.06 20.29 7.53
C ALA A 224 7.83 19.33 8.45
N ARG A 225 7.16 18.74 9.46
CA ARG A 225 7.74 17.84 10.44
C ARG A 225 7.73 16.39 9.95
N HIS A 226 6.60 15.88 9.50
CA HIS A 226 6.46 14.48 9.07
C HIS A 226 6.72 14.27 7.58
N ARG A 227 6.73 15.32 6.76
CA ARG A 227 7.05 15.32 5.33
C ARG A 227 6.11 14.52 4.44
N GLN A 228 5.01 13.95 4.95
CA GLN A 228 4.02 13.27 4.12
C GLN A 228 3.31 14.27 3.21
N GLN A 229 2.95 13.85 2.01
CA GLN A 229 2.27 14.67 1.00
C GLN A 229 0.82 14.23 0.76
N ALA A 230 0.53 12.95 0.99
CA ALA A 230 -0.80 12.39 0.87
C ALA A 230 -0.97 11.17 1.77
N ALA A 231 -2.23 10.88 2.13
CA ALA A 231 -2.59 9.71 2.91
C ALA A 231 -3.77 8.97 2.27
N PHE A 232 -3.74 7.63 2.33
CA PHE A 232 -4.64 6.75 1.60
C PHE A 232 -5.48 5.89 2.55
N THR A 233 -6.80 5.86 2.30
CA THR A 233 -7.78 4.99 2.97
C THR A 233 -8.09 3.76 2.12
N THR A 234 -9.02 2.92 2.57
CA THR A 234 -9.54 1.75 1.84
C THR A 234 -11.06 1.84 1.60
N VAL A 235 -11.60 3.04 1.45
CA VAL A 235 -13.07 3.23 1.28
C VAL A 235 -13.60 2.81 -0.09
N GLY A 236 -12.70 2.43 -1.02
CA GLY A 236 -13.06 2.20 -2.41
C GLY A 236 -13.25 3.51 -3.18
N GLY A 237 -13.09 3.44 -4.48
CA GLY A 237 -13.20 4.60 -5.37
C GLY A 237 -11.86 5.03 -5.98
N PRO A 238 -11.89 5.67 -7.15
CA PRO A 238 -10.71 6.22 -7.79
C PRO A 238 -10.38 7.60 -7.24
N VAL A 239 -9.10 7.96 -7.24
CA VAL A 239 -8.60 9.29 -6.84
C VAL A 239 -9.08 10.35 -7.83
N LYS A 240 -9.65 11.46 -7.32
CA LYS A 240 -10.18 12.61 -8.06
C LYS A 240 -9.52 13.91 -7.61
N ASN A 241 -9.61 14.96 -8.46
CA ASN A 241 -9.15 16.31 -8.07
C ASN A 241 -9.90 16.88 -6.87
N SER A 242 -11.16 16.47 -6.65
CA SER A 242 -11.99 16.94 -5.53
C SER A 242 -11.62 16.32 -4.19
N ASP A 243 -10.80 15.27 -4.17
CA ASP A 243 -10.46 14.58 -2.94
C ASP A 243 -9.45 15.37 -2.11
N GLY A 244 -9.61 15.37 -0.81
CA GLY A 244 -8.61 15.92 0.10
C GLY A 244 -7.37 15.01 0.14
N PRO A 245 -6.14 15.58 0.21
CA PRO A 245 -4.91 14.77 0.12
C PRO A 245 -4.72 13.79 1.28
N TRP A 246 -5.45 13.96 2.36
CA TRP A 246 -5.29 13.17 3.57
C TRP A 246 -6.29 12.02 3.72
N ARG A 247 -7.16 11.79 2.73
CA ARG A 247 -8.13 10.68 2.67
C ARG A 247 -8.33 10.18 1.25
N LEU A 248 -7.25 10.00 0.47
CA LEU A 248 -7.35 9.49 -0.89
C LEU A 248 -7.85 8.04 -0.88
N PRO A 249 -8.82 7.69 -1.73
CA PRO A 249 -9.38 6.34 -1.76
C PRO A 249 -8.45 5.34 -2.45
N ARG A 250 -8.54 4.07 -2.03
CA ARG A 250 -7.94 2.92 -2.70
C ARG A 250 -8.95 1.78 -2.78
N TYR A 251 -8.77 0.93 -3.77
CA TYR A 251 -9.44 -0.37 -3.88
C TYR A 251 -8.53 -1.46 -3.31
N VAL A 252 -9.09 -2.43 -2.60
CA VAL A 252 -8.36 -3.56 -1.98
C VAL A 252 -8.80 -4.87 -2.64
N CYS A 253 -7.84 -5.68 -3.08
CA CYS A 253 -8.06 -7.03 -3.58
C CYS A 253 -8.75 -7.89 -2.51
N GLY A 254 -9.69 -8.72 -2.92
CA GLY A 254 -10.51 -9.51 -2.00
C GLY A 254 -11.61 -8.73 -1.27
N GLY A 255 -11.49 -7.38 -1.19
CA GLY A 255 -12.48 -6.52 -0.55
C GLY A 255 -13.39 -5.76 -1.53
N HIS A 256 -12.81 -5.26 -2.63
CA HIS A 256 -13.52 -4.48 -3.64
C HIS A 256 -13.63 -5.19 -4.98
N TRP A 257 -12.79 -6.16 -5.24
CA TRP A 257 -12.89 -7.09 -6.36
C TRP A 257 -12.29 -8.45 -5.95
N ALA A 258 -12.88 -9.52 -6.47
CA ALA A 258 -12.48 -10.91 -6.24
C ALA A 258 -12.38 -11.71 -7.55
N SER A 259 -12.41 -11.01 -8.69
CA SER A 259 -12.25 -11.61 -10.03
C SER A 259 -11.72 -10.59 -11.04
N PRO A 260 -11.08 -11.03 -12.14
CA PRO A 260 -10.69 -10.12 -13.22
C PRO A 260 -11.86 -9.34 -13.83
N ASP A 261 -13.05 -9.91 -13.90
CA ASP A 261 -14.27 -9.23 -14.43
C ASP A 261 -14.68 -8.07 -13.53
N GLU A 262 -14.61 -8.24 -12.22
CA GLU A 262 -14.92 -7.17 -11.26
C GLU A 262 -13.87 -6.07 -11.33
N LEU A 263 -12.57 -6.40 -11.47
CA LEU A 263 -11.54 -5.40 -11.69
C LEU A 263 -11.77 -4.64 -13.01
N GLU A 264 -12.12 -5.34 -14.10
CA GLU A 264 -12.44 -4.67 -15.36
C GLU A 264 -13.59 -3.67 -15.21
N SER A 265 -14.62 -4.00 -14.43
CA SER A 265 -15.72 -3.09 -14.12
C SER A 265 -15.24 -1.84 -13.37
N ILE A 266 -14.40 -1.99 -12.33
CA ILE A 266 -13.77 -0.88 -11.62
C ILE A 266 -12.99 0.03 -12.58
N LEU A 267 -12.20 -0.56 -13.46
CA LEU A 267 -11.39 0.19 -14.42
C LEU A 267 -12.26 0.97 -15.42
N ARG A 268 -13.34 0.36 -15.94
CA ARG A 268 -14.30 1.03 -16.83
C ARG A 268 -15.01 2.19 -16.14
N ASP A 269 -15.49 1.99 -14.92
CA ASP A 269 -16.22 3.01 -14.17
C ASP A 269 -15.35 4.21 -13.85
N SER A 270 -14.05 3.98 -13.57
CA SER A 270 -13.07 5.05 -13.33
C SER A 270 -12.86 5.94 -14.57
N GLN A 271 -13.15 5.45 -15.76
CA GLN A 271 -13.12 6.22 -17.01
C GLN A 271 -14.47 6.90 -17.35
N ALA A 272 -15.59 6.25 -17.01
CA ALA A 272 -16.92 6.71 -17.40
C ALA A 272 -17.35 8.01 -16.70
N GLY A 273 -16.76 8.36 -15.56
CA GLY A 273 -16.99 9.62 -14.84
C GLY A 273 -16.61 10.90 -15.60
N VAL A 274 -16.34 10.81 -16.90
CA VAL A 274 -15.91 11.92 -17.81
C VAL A 274 -16.99 12.34 -18.80
N ARG A 275 -18.14 11.67 -18.82
CA ARG A 275 -19.22 11.99 -19.76
C ARG A 275 -20.44 12.64 -19.08
N THR A 276 -20.22 13.70 -18.30
CA THR A 276 -21.32 14.64 -17.96
C THR A 276 -20.82 16.07 -18.01
#